data_5f65d29bccebff5236fbeb837c8250b1
#
_entry.id   5f65d29bccebff5236fbeb837c8250b1
#
_cell.length_a   1.000
_cell.length_b   1.000
_cell.length_c   1.000
_cell.angle_alpha   90.00
_cell.angle_beta   90.00
_cell.angle_gamma   90.00
#
_symmetry.space_group_name_H-M   'P 1'
#
loop_
_entity.id
_entity.type
_entity.pdbx_description
1 polymer ?
#
loop_
_entity_poly.entity_id
_entity_poly.type
_entity_poly.pdbx_seq_one_letter_code
_entity_poly.pdbx_strand_id
1 'polypeptide(L)'
;MNKRDLVLQVLDENKPQTYIPAAFFLHFDPAFHRGQAAVEKHLEYFHYTGMDFVKVQYETVFPHLEEIRKPEDWLKMPKYGMEFYQDQVEIARGLVKAAGKEALVIMTLYSPFMCAGHSVGDDVLVQHILENPEPVKKGIEIITESLRTFVRACIDAGVDGFYHSTQGGETSRFEGSPLFEECIKPFDLSLMNEINEKCEFNILHVCDYVDGYSDLTPFLDYPGDVVNCSLKLGEQSLTSAKVSEMFDRPFMGGVERLGTIATGTPQQVTPMVEKILAQVSPRFILGADCTIPSTVNWENIKTAIDLAHAYKN
;
A
#
# COMPACT_ATOMS: atom_id res chain seq x y z
N MET A 1 26.25 -6.30 -2.11
CA MET A 1 24.82 -6.61 -2.26
C MET A 1 24.14 -5.27 -2.46
N ASN A 2 23.28 -5.12 -3.47
CA ASN A 2 22.55 -3.89 -3.68
C ASN A 2 21.27 -3.89 -2.84
N LYS A 3 20.52 -2.78 -2.79
CA LYS A 3 19.29 -2.67 -1.99
C LYS A 3 18.22 -3.67 -2.43
N ARG A 4 18.11 -3.91 -3.74
CA ARG A 4 17.19 -4.90 -4.31
C ARG A 4 17.43 -6.29 -3.70
N ASP A 5 18.68 -6.77 -3.72
CA ASP A 5 19.03 -8.09 -3.18
C ASP A 5 18.75 -8.17 -1.67
N LEU A 6 19.00 -7.08 -0.92
CA LEU A 6 18.77 -7.01 0.52
C LEU A 6 17.28 -7.12 0.88
N VAL A 7 16.40 -6.47 0.09
CA VAL A 7 14.95 -6.57 0.30
C VAL A 7 14.46 -7.98 -0.04
N LEU A 8 14.86 -8.53 -1.19
CA LEU A 8 14.43 -9.87 -1.61
C LEU A 8 14.89 -10.98 -0.65
N GLN A 9 16.02 -10.80 0.07
CA GLN A 9 16.45 -11.75 1.08
C GLN A 9 15.45 -11.92 2.25
N VAL A 10 14.61 -10.91 2.52
CA VAL A 10 13.58 -11.02 3.57
C VAL A 10 12.55 -12.09 3.22
N LEU A 11 12.40 -12.43 1.94
CA LEU A 11 11.47 -13.47 1.47
C LEU A 11 12.04 -14.89 1.65
N ASP A 12 13.35 -15.05 1.84
CA ASP A 12 14.00 -16.36 1.98
C ASP A 12 13.90 -16.87 3.43
N GLU A 13 13.00 -17.81 3.67
CA GLU A 13 12.76 -18.41 4.99
C GLU A 13 13.95 -19.21 5.55
N ASN A 14 14.84 -19.64 4.67
CA ASN A 14 15.98 -20.47 5.05
C ASN A 14 17.21 -19.64 5.45
N LYS A 15 17.12 -18.31 5.37
CA LYS A 15 18.23 -17.42 5.72
C LYS A 15 17.88 -16.54 6.92
N PRO A 16 18.78 -16.46 7.92
CA PRO A 16 18.61 -15.49 8.99
C PRO A 16 18.69 -14.06 8.41
N GLN A 17 17.78 -13.20 8.81
CA GLN A 17 17.82 -11.80 8.46
C GLN A 17 18.95 -11.10 9.22
N THR A 18 19.95 -10.63 8.50
CA THR A 18 21.11 -9.89 9.04
C THR A 18 21.07 -8.41 8.76
N TYR A 19 20.09 -7.96 7.99
CA TYR A 19 19.85 -6.57 7.59
C TYR A 19 18.35 -6.31 7.65
N ILE A 20 17.94 -5.21 8.24
CA ILE A 20 16.53 -4.80 8.29
C ILE A 20 16.30 -3.74 7.22
N PRO A 21 15.66 -4.09 6.09
CA PRO A 21 15.25 -3.10 5.12
C PRO A 21 14.24 -2.12 5.71
N ALA A 22 14.22 -0.89 5.19
CA ALA A 22 13.30 0.12 5.65
C ALA A 22 12.78 0.99 4.50
N ALA A 23 11.48 1.31 4.54
CA ALA A 23 10.87 2.25 3.61
C ALA A 23 9.65 2.92 4.24
N PHE A 24 9.48 4.20 3.95
CA PHE A 24 8.37 5.03 4.42
C PHE A 24 7.79 5.81 3.26
N PHE A 25 6.47 5.96 3.22
CA PHE A 25 5.76 6.52 2.08
C PHE A 25 4.92 7.73 2.48
N LEU A 26 4.89 8.72 1.60
CA LEU A 26 4.08 9.92 1.76
C LEU A 26 3.59 10.42 0.39
N HIS A 27 2.54 11.22 0.37
CA HIS A 27 2.17 11.99 -0.81
C HIS A 27 3.02 13.25 -0.89
N PHE A 28 3.48 13.58 -2.10
CA PHE A 28 4.20 14.83 -2.35
C PHE A 28 3.22 15.98 -2.59
N ASP A 29 3.74 17.20 -2.66
CA ASP A 29 2.98 18.37 -3.08
C ASP A 29 2.46 18.17 -4.52
N PRO A 30 1.24 18.66 -4.87
CA PRO A 30 0.67 18.51 -6.20
C PRO A 30 1.56 18.97 -7.37
N ALA A 31 2.51 19.86 -7.13
CA ALA A 31 3.52 20.26 -8.12
C ALA A 31 4.43 19.09 -8.58
N PHE A 32 4.50 18.01 -7.78
CA PHE A 32 5.32 16.82 -8.03
C PHE A 32 4.50 15.57 -8.35
N HIS A 33 3.23 15.72 -8.77
CA HIS A 33 2.36 14.57 -9.07
C HIS A 33 2.49 14.08 -10.51
N ARG A 34 3.20 14.81 -11.41
CA ARG A 34 3.21 14.50 -12.84
C ARG A 34 4.58 14.64 -13.48
N GLY A 35 4.80 13.87 -14.54
CA GLY A 35 5.94 13.98 -15.44
C GLY A 35 7.30 13.83 -14.76
N GLN A 36 8.30 14.52 -15.30
CA GLN A 36 9.67 14.44 -14.81
C GLN A 36 9.84 14.96 -13.37
N ALA A 37 9.06 15.97 -12.96
CA ALA A 37 9.09 16.51 -11.60
C ALA A 37 8.69 15.45 -10.55
N ALA A 38 7.73 14.58 -10.87
CA ALA A 38 7.37 13.46 -10.01
C ALA A 38 8.51 12.45 -9.90
N VAL A 39 9.14 12.08 -11.01
CA VAL A 39 10.29 11.14 -11.01
C VAL A 39 11.43 11.71 -10.16
N GLU A 40 11.81 12.96 -10.37
CA GLU A 40 12.89 13.62 -9.63
C GLU A 40 12.59 13.71 -8.13
N LYS A 41 11.34 14.01 -7.76
CA LYS A 41 10.94 14.10 -6.35
C LYS A 41 10.96 12.76 -5.62
N HIS A 42 10.54 11.67 -6.27
CA HIS A 42 10.67 10.33 -5.71
C HIS A 42 12.14 9.93 -5.53
N LEU A 43 13.00 10.23 -6.51
CA LEU A 43 14.44 9.95 -6.42
C LEU A 43 15.13 10.80 -5.34
N GLU A 44 14.80 12.09 -5.22
CA GLU A 44 15.28 12.95 -4.15
C GLU A 44 14.95 12.36 -2.78
N TYR A 45 13.68 11.96 -2.58
CA TYR A 45 13.22 11.36 -1.34
C TYR A 45 13.90 10.02 -1.05
N PHE A 46 14.00 9.14 -2.04
CA PHE A 46 14.68 7.85 -1.96
C PHE A 46 16.13 7.99 -1.53
N HIS A 47 16.89 8.86 -2.22
CA HIS A 47 18.32 9.06 -1.94
C HIS A 47 18.54 9.79 -0.60
N TYR A 48 17.72 10.81 -0.29
CA TYR A 48 17.86 11.57 0.94
C TYR A 48 17.60 10.69 2.18
N THR A 49 16.56 9.91 2.16
CA THR A 49 16.17 9.06 3.30
C THR A 49 16.98 7.78 3.41
N GLY A 50 17.56 7.31 2.30
CA GLY A 50 18.31 6.06 2.24
C GLY A 50 17.45 4.79 2.21
N MET A 51 16.12 4.90 2.03
CA MET A 51 15.21 3.74 2.00
C MET A 51 15.65 2.67 0.98
N ASP A 52 15.13 1.46 1.12
CA ASP A 52 15.63 0.30 0.38
C ASP A 52 14.88 0.01 -0.91
N PHE A 53 13.70 0.55 -1.10
CA PHE A 53 12.94 0.44 -2.35
C PHE A 53 12.09 1.68 -2.61
N VAL A 54 11.77 1.90 -3.86
CA VAL A 54 10.95 3.03 -4.32
C VAL A 54 9.50 2.57 -4.45
N LYS A 55 8.59 3.19 -3.73
CA LYS A 55 7.16 3.04 -3.99
C LYS A 55 6.67 4.25 -4.79
N VAL A 56 6.21 3.99 -6.01
CA VAL A 56 5.59 5.03 -6.84
C VAL A 56 4.24 5.39 -6.25
N GLN A 57 4.08 6.66 -5.85
CA GLN A 57 2.83 7.12 -5.27
C GLN A 57 1.75 7.25 -6.36
N TYR A 58 0.54 6.77 -6.07
CA TYR A 58 -0.59 6.89 -6.98
C TYR A 58 -1.33 8.20 -6.70
N GLU A 59 -1.32 9.09 -7.68
CA GLU A 59 -1.91 10.44 -7.56
C GLU A 59 -3.07 10.67 -8.55
N THR A 60 -3.37 9.68 -9.40
CA THR A 60 -4.47 9.75 -10.37
C THR A 60 -5.71 9.08 -9.79
N VAL A 61 -6.45 9.81 -8.94
CA VAL A 61 -7.69 9.30 -8.36
C VAL A 61 -8.83 9.29 -9.38
N PHE A 62 -9.78 8.35 -9.21
CA PHE A 62 -10.99 8.31 -10.02
C PHE A 62 -11.82 9.58 -9.82
N PRO A 63 -12.34 10.20 -10.89
CA PRO A 63 -13.11 11.43 -10.78
C PRO A 63 -14.45 11.17 -10.10
N HIS A 64 -14.95 12.17 -9.38
CA HIS A 64 -16.27 12.11 -8.78
C HIS A 64 -17.37 12.18 -9.87
N LEU A 65 -18.37 11.29 -9.77
CA LEU A 65 -19.45 11.09 -10.73
C LEU A 65 -20.79 11.48 -10.10
N GLU A 66 -21.25 12.70 -10.33
CA GLU A 66 -22.51 13.22 -9.78
C GLU A 66 -23.75 12.49 -10.29
N GLU A 67 -23.65 11.78 -11.40
CA GLU A 67 -24.74 11.00 -11.99
C GLU A 67 -25.00 9.65 -11.31
N ILE A 68 -24.11 9.17 -10.44
CA ILE A 68 -24.30 7.95 -9.66
C ILE A 68 -24.95 8.31 -8.30
N ARG A 69 -26.30 8.35 -8.27
CA ARG A 69 -27.09 8.81 -7.12
C ARG A 69 -27.84 7.68 -6.41
N LYS A 70 -27.92 6.52 -7.02
CA LYS A 70 -28.60 5.33 -6.49
C LYS A 70 -27.94 4.06 -7.04
N PRO A 71 -28.19 2.89 -6.44
CA PRO A 71 -27.52 1.66 -6.85
C PRO A 71 -27.59 1.35 -8.35
N GLU A 72 -28.73 1.56 -9.01
CA GLU A 72 -28.91 1.23 -10.43
C GLU A 72 -28.03 2.10 -11.34
N ASP A 73 -27.59 3.27 -10.89
CA ASP A 73 -26.76 4.18 -11.69
C ASP A 73 -25.33 3.64 -11.84
N TRP A 74 -24.88 2.69 -11.02
CA TRP A 74 -23.56 2.06 -11.15
C TRP A 74 -23.35 1.33 -12.47
N LEU A 75 -24.43 0.95 -13.16
CA LEU A 75 -24.35 0.40 -14.52
C LEU A 75 -23.83 1.41 -15.56
N LYS A 76 -23.75 2.70 -15.21
CA LYS A 76 -23.21 3.79 -16.03
C LYS A 76 -21.73 4.06 -15.74
N MET A 77 -21.08 3.32 -14.82
CA MET A 77 -19.68 3.51 -14.48
C MET A 77 -18.81 3.52 -15.74
N PRO A 78 -17.99 4.57 -15.97
CA PRO A 78 -17.12 4.60 -17.14
C PRO A 78 -15.95 3.62 -16.99
N LYS A 79 -15.57 3.00 -18.09
CA LYS A 79 -14.32 2.24 -18.17
C LYS A 79 -13.21 3.19 -18.62
N TYR A 80 -12.18 3.37 -17.79
CA TYR A 80 -11.01 4.17 -18.12
C TYR A 80 -9.95 3.33 -18.85
N GLY A 81 -9.40 3.89 -19.93
CA GLY A 81 -8.32 3.29 -20.72
C GLY A 81 -6.96 3.90 -20.38
N MET A 82 -5.96 3.60 -21.21
CA MET A 82 -4.56 4.04 -21.01
C MET A 82 -4.42 5.57 -21.00
N GLU A 83 -5.26 6.30 -21.70
CA GLU A 83 -5.27 7.78 -21.72
C GLU A 83 -5.45 8.36 -20.31
N PHE A 84 -6.19 7.68 -19.44
CA PHE A 84 -6.38 8.09 -18.05
C PHE A 84 -5.14 7.81 -17.18
N TYR A 85 -4.40 6.74 -17.47
CA TYR A 85 -3.29 6.28 -16.64
C TYR A 85 -1.90 6.66 -17.19
N GLN A 86 -1.83 7.26 -18.37
CA GLN A 86 -0.57 7.46 -19.10
C GLN A 86 0.48 8.18 -18.25
N ASP A 87 0.13 9.30 -17.62
CA ASP A 87 1.05 10.09 -16.79
C ASP A 87 1.62 9.23 -15.65
N GLN A 88 0.79 8.43 -14.99
CA GLN A 88 1.20 7.58 -13.88
C GLN A 88 2.13 6.44 -14.31
N VAL A 89 1.84 5.83 -15.46
CA VAL A 89 2.69 4.78 -16.05
C VAL A 89 4.03 5.35 -16.51
N GLU A 90 4.07 6.57 -17.04
CA GLU A 90 5.31 7.24 -17.42
C GLU A 90 6.20 7.56 -16.22
N ILE A 91 5.62 7.95 -15.08
CA ILE A 91 6.36 8.10 -13.82
C ILE A 91 6.98 6.77 -13.39
N ALA A 92 6.18 5.68 -13.38
CA ALA A 92 6.68 4.35 -13.06
C ALA A 92 7.86 3.94 -13.96
N ARG A 93 7.71 4.12 -15.27
CA ARG A 93 8.78 3.83 -16.26
C ARG A 93 10.05 4.67 -16.02
N GLY A 94 9.88 5.96 -15.68
CA GLY A 94 10.98 6.85 -15.35
C GLY A 94 11.76 6.38 -14.12
N LEU A 95 11.06 5.95 -13.07
CA LEU A 95 11.66 5.44 -11.84
C LEU A 95 12.30 4.08 -12.02
N VAL A 96 11.69 3.16 -12.76
CA VAL A 96 12.32 1.87 -13.14
C VAL A 96 13.63 2.11 -13.89
N LYS A 97 13.64 3.02 -14.86
CA LYS A 97 14.86 3.37 -15.60
C LYS A 97 15.95 3.95 -14.71
N ALA A 98 15.57 4.78 -13.73
CA ALA A 98 16.53 5.52 -12.90
C ALA A 98 17.04 4.67 -11.71
N ALA A 99 16.17 3.94 -11.03
CA ALA A 99 16.47 3.25 -9.76
C ALA A 99 16.42 1.72 -9.83
N GLY A 100 15.80 1.11 -10.86
CA GLY A 100 15.51 -0.33 -10.90
C GLY A 100 16.74 -1.26 -10.90
N LYS A 101 17.94 -0.75 -11.16
CA LYS A 101 19.17 -1.52 -10.99
C LYS A 101 19.70 -1.52 -9.55
N GLU A 102 19.36 -0.50 -8.78
CA GLU A 102 19.79 -0.31 -7.40
C GLU A 102 18.79 -0.87 -6.40
N ALA A 103 17.50 -0.63 -6.63
CA ALA A 103 16.42 -0.91 -5.71
C ALA A 103 15.19 -1.46 -6.45
N LEU A 104 14.31 -2.15 -5.73
CA LEU A 104 12.99 -2.49 -6.25
C LEU A 104 12.16 -1.22 -6.47
N VAL A 105 11.37 -1.21 -7.53
CA VAL A 105 10.41 -0.14 -7.84
C VAL A 105 9.02 -0.76 -7.87
N ILE A 106 8.19 -0.43 -6.89
CA ILE A 106 6.83 -0.95 -6.77
C ILE A 106 5.80 0.16 -6.98
N MET A 107 4.64 -0.20 -7.50
CA MET A 107 3.56 0.75 -7.76
C MET A 107 2.48 0.67 -6.69
N THR A 108 1.99 1.81 -6.20
CA THR A 108 0.78 1.84 -5.36
C THR A 108 -0.43 1.47 -6.22
N LEU A 109 -1.25 0.56 -5.72
CA LEU A 109 -2.54 0.21 -6.30
C LEU A 109 -3.63 0.33 -5.24
N TYR A 110 -4.58 1.25 -5.43
CA TYR A 110 -5.80 1.27 -4.65
C TYR A 110 -6.75 0.18 -5.13
N SER A 111 -7.42 -0.47 -4.18
CA SER A 111 -8.41 -1.51 -4.48
C SER A 111 -9.58 -0.98 -5.32
N PRO A 112 -10.29 -1.84 -6.04
CA PRO A 112 -11.50 -1.45 -6.75
C PRO A 112 -12.53 -0.77 -5.85
N PHE A 113 -12.67 -1.22 -4.59
CA PHE A 113 -13.54 -0.61 -3.60
C PHE A 113 -13.12 0.83 -3.24
N MET A 114 -11.81 1.06 -3.01
CA MET A 114 -11.30 2.42 -2.76
C MET A 114 -11.53 3.35 -3.96
N CYS A 115 -11.30 2.87 -5.17
CA CYS A 115 -11.56 3.65 -6.40
C CYS A 115 -13.06 3.94 -6.59
N ALA A 116 -13.93 3.01 -6.19
CA ALA A 116 -15.37 3.24 -6.16
C ALA A 116 -15.75 4.34 -5.15
N GLY A 117 -15.12 4.34 -3.97
CA GLY A 117 -15.27 5.41 -2.98
C GLY A 117 -14.84 6.78 -3.51
N HIS A 118 -13.74 6.86 -4.25
CA HIS A 118 -13.33 8.10 -4.92
C HIS A 118 -14.40 8.60 -5.91
N SER A 119 -15.09 7.67 -6.59
CA SER A 119 -16.07 8.03 -7.62
C SER A 119 -17.38 8.59 -7.08
N VAL A 120 -17.79 8.23 -5.86
CA VAL A 120 -19.11 8.65 -5.33
C VAL A 120 -19.06 9.17 -3.88
N GLY A 121 -17.97 9.00 -3.20
CA GLY A 121 -17.82 9.16 -1.75
C GLY A 121 -18.08 7.86 -1.00
N ASP A 122 -17.29 7.63 0.06
CA ASP A 122 -17.27 6.38 0.81
C ASP A 122 -18.65 6.05 1.44
N ASP A 123 -19.30 7.04 2.06
CA ASP A 123 -20.60 6.85 2.71
C ASP A 123 -21.68 6.47 1.69
N VAL A 124 -21.66 7.09 0.50
CA VAL A 124 -22.59 6.80 -0.60
C VAL A 124 -22.37 5.40 -1.15
N LEU A 125 -21.11 4.99 -1.32
CA LEU A 125 -20.77 3.63 -1.75
C LEU A 125 -21.29 2.59 -0.77
N VAL A 126 -21.03 2.77 0.53
CA VAL A 126 -21.49 1.86 1.57
C VAL A 126 -23.02 1.77 1.59
N GLN A 127 -23.72 2.92 1.54
CA GLN A 127 -25.18 2.96 1.48
C GLN A 127 -25.72 2.21 0.26
N HIS A 128 -25.16 2.43 -0.93
CA HIS A 128 -25.60 1.77 -2.16
C HIS A 128 -25.39 0.25 -2.13
N ILE A 129 -24.28 -0.22 -1.53
CA ILE A 129 -24.06 -1.67 -1.34
C ILE A 129 -25.11 -2.26 -0.40
N LEU A 130 -25.43 -1.57 0.70
CA LEU A 130 -26.45 -2.03 1.66
C LEU A 130 -27.86 -2.04 1.06
N GLU A 131 -28.20 -1.08 0.20
CA GLU A 131 -29.52 -0.96 -0.42
C GLU A 131 -29.73 -2.01 -1.54
N ASN A 132 -28.79 -2.14 -2.47
CA ASN A 132 -28.86 -3.06 -3.60
C ASN A 132 -27.44 -3.36 -4.13
N PRO A 133 -26.77 -4.43 -3.67
CA PRO A 133 -25.38 -4.71 -4.01
C PRO A 133 -25.15 -5.09 -5.48
N GLU A 134 -26.13 -5.68 -6.17
CA GLU A 134 -25.89 -6.24 -7.51
C GLU A 134 -25.50 -5.20 -8.58
N PRO A 135 -26.19 -4.05 -8.74
CA PRO A 135 -25.72 -3.00 -9.65
C PRO A 135 -24.36 -2.42 -9.25
N VAL A 136 -24.09 -2.29 -7.92
CA VAL A 136 -22.82 -1.77 -7.42
C VAL A 136 -21.67 -2.70 -7.78
N LYS A 137 -21.86 -4.02 -7.60
CA LYS A 137 -20.87 -5.03 -8.03
C LYS A 137 -20.52 -4.89 -9.51
N LYS A 138 -21.50 -4.62 -10.38
CA LYS A 138 -21.26 -4.38 -11.80
C LYS A 138 -20.42 -3.13 -12.06
N GLY A 139 -20.66 -2.05 -11.32
CA GLY A 139 -19.81 -0.86 -11.38
C GLY A 139 -18.39 -1.11 -10.89
N ILE A 140 -18.23 -1.85 -9.78
CA ILE A 140 -16.90 -2.25 -9.26
C ILE A 140 -16.17 -3.18 -10.26
N GLU A 141 -16.88 -4.07 -10.97
CA GLU A 141 -16.32 -4.88 -12.04
C GLU A 141 -15.73 -4.01 -13.17
N ILE A 142 -16.43 -2.94 -13.59
CA ILE A 142 -15.93 -1.98 -14.59
C ILE A 142 -14.69 -1.22 -14.09
N ILE A 143 -14.69 -0.82 -12.82
CA ILE A 143 -13.50 -0.21 -12.17
C ILE A 143 -12.33 -1.20 -12.18
N THR A 144 -12.58 -2.46 -11.83
CA THR A 144 -11.57 -3.52 -11.81
C THR A 144 -10.92 -3.70 -13.19
N GLU A 145 -11.72 -3.71 -14.25
CA GLU A 145 -11.22 -3.79 -15.61
C GLU A 145 -10.43 -2.53 -16.05
N SER A 146 -10.80 -1.36 -15.53
CA SER A 146 -10.02 -0.14 -15.71
C SER A 146 -8.66 -0.25 -15.03
N LEU A 147 -8.63 -0.68 -13.75
CA LEU A 147 -7.40 -0.90 -12.99
C LEU A 147 -6.53 -2.02 -13.59
N ARG A 148 -7.12 -3.06 -14.18
CA ARG A 148 -6.39 -4.10 -14.88
C ARG A 148 -5.58 -3.55 -16.05
N THR A 149 -6.12 -2.57 -16.78
CA THR A 149 -5.37 -1.86 -17.83
C THR A 149 -4.15 -1.15 -17.26
N PHE A 150 -4.30 -0.48 -16.13
CA PHE A 150 -3.20 0.20 -15.43
C PHE A 150 -2.14 -0.79 -14.91
N VAL A 151 -2.58 -1.86 -14.23
CA VAL A 151 -1.69 -2.90 -13.69
C VAL A 151 -0.80 -3.48 -14.79
N ARG A 152 -1.39 -3.90 -15.91
CA ARG A 152 -0.63 -4.46 -17.04
C ARG A 152 0.36 -3.48 -17.62
N ALA A 153 -0.03 -2.22 -17.77
CA ALA A 153 0.88 -1.18 -18.28
C ALA A 153 2.04 -0.88 -17.32
N CYS A 154 1.84 -0.95 -16.01
CA CYS A 154 2.92 -0.83 -15.04
C CYS A 154 3.87 -2.04 -15.07
N ILE A 155 3.33 -3.26 -15.21
CA ILE A 155 4.14 -4.48 -15.39
C ILE A 155 4.99 -4.36 -16.67
N ASP A 156 4.39 -3.94 -17.79
CA ASP A 156 5.10 -3.71 -19.05
C ASP A 156 6.14 -2.57 -18.95
N ALA A 157 5.94 -1.62 -18.05
CA ALA A 157 6.91 -0.58 -17.72
C ALA A 157 8.09 -1.09 -16.88
N GLY A 158 7.98 -2.31 -16.32
CA GLY A 158 9.05 -3.00 -15.60
C GLY A 158 9.04 -2.78 -14.08
N VAL A 159 7.89 -2.46 -13.47
CA VAL A 159 7.80 -2.43 -12.01
C VAL A 159 8.00 -3.83 -11.43
N ASP A 160 8.63 -3.90 -10.27
CA ASP A 160 8.95 -5.16 -9.60
C ASP A 160 7.77 -5.73 -8.83
N GLY A 161 6.74 -4.91 -8.58
CA GLY A 161 5.54 -5.32 -7.87
C GLY A 161 4.62 -4.16 -7.53
N PHE A 162 3.71 -4.45 -6.60
CA PHE A 162 2.69 -3.51 -6.18
C PHE A 162 2.57 -3.44 -4.65
N TYR A 163 2.26 -2.24 -4.18
CA TYR A 163 1.74 -2.00 -2.85
C TYR A 163 0.22 -1.89 -3.00
N HIS A 164 -0.47 -3.02 -2.82
CA HIS A 164 -1.92 -3.11 -2.96
C HIS A 164 -2.60 -2.69 -1.67
N SER A 165 -3.32 -1.58 -1.72
CA SER A 165 -4.06 -1.03 -0.59
C SER A 165 -5.52 -1.48 -0.67
N THR A 166 -6.00 -2.27 0.30
CA THR A 166 -7.38 -2.74 0.39
C THR A 166 -8.11 -2.14 1.59
N GLN A 167 -9.40 -1.94 1.45
CA GLN A 167 -10.33 -1.45 2.46
C GLN A 167 -11.68 -2.17 2.34
N GLY A 168 -12.63 -1.82 3.23
CA GLY A 168 -14.01 -2.29 3.19
C GLY A 168 -14.36 -3.29 4.29
N GLY A 169 -13.36 -3.89 4.94
CA GLY A 169 -13.54 -4.76 6.10
C GLY A 169 -13.37 -4.06 7.44
N GLU A 170 -13.36 -2.72 7.48
CA GLU A 170 -13.23 -1.95 8.71
C GLU A 170 -14.49 -2.09 9.60
N THR A 171 -14.30 -1.88 10.90
CA THR A 171 -15.36 -1.98 11.94
C THR A 171 -16.59 -1.14 11.60
N SER A 172 -16.40 0.05 11.04
CA SER A 172 -17.48 0.96 10.65
C SER A 172 -18.14 0.63 9.31
N ARG A 173 -17.65 -0.38 8.56
CA ARG A 173 -18.16 -0.74 7.22
C ARG A 173 -18.74 -2.15 7.20
N PHE A 174 -18.00 -3.12 6.69
CA PHE A 174 -18.52 -4.47 6.42
C PHE A 174 -17.84 -5.56 7.27
N GLU A 175 -17.20 -5.21 8.40
CA GLU A 175 -16.60 -6.19 9.28
C GLU A 175 -17.62 -7.26 9.72
N GLY A 176 -17.25 -8.53 9.57
CA GLY A 176 -18.14 -9.65 9.88
C GLY A 176 -19.37 -9.80 8.98
N SER A 177 -19.55 -8.94 7.98
CA SER A 177 -20.63 -9.00 7.02
C SER A 177 -20.26 -9.85 5.81
N PRO A 178 -21.19 -10.68 5.28
CA PRO A 178 -20.96 -11.39 4.01
C PRO A 178 -20.75 -10.43 2.81
N LEU A 179 -21.14 -9.16 2.94
CA LEU A 179 -20.96 -8.16 1.86
C LEU A 179 -19.48 -7.89 1.56
N PHE A 180 -18.58 -7.99 2.54
CA PHE A 180 -17.15 -7.92 2.26
C PHE A 180 -16.70 -9.04 1.31
N GLU A 181 -17.07 -10.28 1.64
CA GLU A 181 -16.73 -11.47 0.85
C GLU A 181 -17.42 -11.50 -0.53
N GLU A 182 -18.60 -10.88 -0.66
CA GLU A 182 -19.39 -10.92 -1.89
C GLU A 182 -19.16 -9.72 -2.82
N CYS A 183 -18.89 -8.53 -2.26
CA CYS A 183 -18.89 -7.27 -3.00
C CYS A 183 -17.51 -6.62 -3.13
N ILE A 184 -16.52 -7.03 -2.33
CA ILE A 184 -15.20 -6.38 -2.28
C ILE A 184 -14.09 -7.37 -2.63
N LYS A 185 -13.92 -8.38 -1.82
CA LYS A 185 -12.83 -9.36 -1.92
C LYS A 185 -12.65 -10.00 -3.30
N PRO A 186 -13.70 -10.41 -4.04
CA PRO A 186 -13.52 -11.04 -5.35
C PRO A 186 -12.84 -10.13 -6.38
N PHE A 187 -13.10 -8.83 -6.30
CA PHE A 187 -12.52 -7.84 -7.20
C PHE A 187 -11.06 -7.56 -6.85
N ASP A 188 -10.72 -7.47 -5.56
CA ASP A 188 -9.35 -7.37 -5.09
C ASP A 188 -8.53 -8.57 -5.54
N LEU A 189 -9.00 -9.79 -5.22
CA LEU A 189 -8.32 -11.04 -5.56
C LEU A 189 -8.14 -11.21 -7.09
N SER A 190 -9.07 -10.74 -7.88
CA SER A 190 -9.01 -10.76 -9.35
C SER A 190 -7.80 -9.99 -9.91
N LEU A 191 -7.40 -8.88 -9.27
CA LEU A 191 -6.21 -8.11 -9.64
C LEU A 191 -4.95 -8.65 -8.98
N MET A 192 -5.03 -8.96 -7.69
CA MET A 192 -3.88 -9.39 -6.91
C MET A 192 -3.31 -10.73 -7.37
N ASN A 193 -4.15 -11.67 -7.78
CA ASN A 193 -3.70 -12.94 -8.36
C ASN A 193 -2.91 -12.70 -9.65
N GLU A 194 -3.38 -11.84 -10.56
CA GLU A 194 -2.64 -11.50 -11.77
C GLU A 194 -1.30 -10.81 -11.46
N ILE A 195 -1.27 -9.92 -10.47
CA ILE A 195 -0.06 -9.25 -10.02
C ILE A 195 0.93 -10.27 -9.44
N ASN A 196 0.46 -11.15 -8.55
CA ASN A 196 1.30 -12.11 -7.85
C ASN A 196 1.93 -13.16 -8.79
N GLU A 197 1.27 -13.47 -9.91
CA GLU A 197 1.83 -14.34 -10.94
C GLU A 197 2.96 -13.70 -11.77
N LYS A 198 3.02 -12.38 -11.82
CA LYS A 198 3.89 -11.64 -12.76
C LYS A 198 4.98 -10.80 -12.12
N CYS A 199 4.84 -10.51 -10.84
CA CYS A 199 5.74 -9.63 -10.10
C CYS A 199 6.43 -10.39 -8.97
N GLU A 200 7.66 -9.97 -8.63
CA GLU A 200 8.50 -10.67 -7.65
C GLU A 200 8.42 -10.11 -6.23
N PHE A 201 7.80 -8.91 -6.03
CA PHE A 201 7.73 -8.27 -4.72
C PHE A 201 6.45 -7.49 -4.53
N ASN A 202 5.46 -8.09 -3.90
CA ASN A 202 4.14 -7.51 -3.69
C ASN A 202 3.83 -7.35 -2.20
N ILE A 203 3.29 -6.20 -1.83
CA ILE A 203 2.90 -5.90 -0.46
C ILE A 203 1.37 -5.81 -0.38
N LEU A 204 0.76 -6.69 0.42
CA LEU A 204 -0.62 -6.52 0.85
C LEU A 204 -0.67 -5.46 1.94
N HIS A 205 -1.36 -4.36 1.71
CA HIS A 205 -1.63 -3.34 2.70
C HIS A 205 -3.10 -3.36 3.10
N VAL A 206 -3.40 -3.82 4.33
CA VAL A 206 -4.73 -3.69 4.93
C VAL A 206 -4.82 -2.29 5.55
N CYS A 207 -5.51 -1.40 4.84
CA CYS A 207 -5.46 0.03 5.06
C CYS A 207 -6.50 0.50 6.08
N ASP A 208 -6.05 1.04 7.21
CA ASP A 208 -6.86 1.62 8.28
C ASP A 208 -7.03 3.16 8.17
N TYR A 209 -6.93 3.70 6.96
CA TYR A 209 -6.97 5.16 6.76
C TYR A 209 -8.30 5.78 7.18
N VAL A 210 -9.41 5.08 6.94
CA VAL A 210 -10.78 5.56 7.26
C VAL A 210 -11.17 5.13 8.67
N ASP A 211 -10.96 3.86 9.01
CA ASP A 211 -11.26 3.32 10.33
C ASP A 211 -10.42 2.05 10.59
N GLY A 212 -10.37 1.60 11.86
CA GLY A 212 -9.64 0.41 12.27
C GLY A 212 -10.37 -0.89 11.99
N TYR A 213 -9.65 -1.97 12.20
CA TYR A 213 -10.14 -3.35 12.12
C TYR A 213 -10.18 -3.98 13.51
N SER A 214 -11.12 -4.90 13.74
CA SER A 214 -11.09 -5.79 14.91
C SER A 214 -10.75 -7.24 14.53
N ASP A 215 -10.77 -7.56 13.23
CA ASP A 215 -10.43 -8.87 12.67
C ASP A 215 -9.64 -8.73 11.35
N LEU A 216 -8.53 -9.44 11.24
CA LEU A 216 -7.71 -9.54 10.02
C LEU A 216 -7.92 -10.86 9.27
N THR A 217 -8.72 -11.78 9.80
CA THR A 217 -8.91 -13.12 9.20
C THR A 217 -9.47 -13.07 7.77
N PRO A 218 -10.34 -12.10 7.37
CA PRO A 218 -10.81 -11.99 5.99
C PRO A 218 -9.72 -11.74 4.95
N PHE A 219 -8.52 -11.30 5.38
CA PHE A 219 -7.41 -10.95 4.49
C PHE A 219 -6.31 -12.02 4.43
N LEU A 220 -6.40 -13.11 5.20
CA LEU A 220 -5.33 -14.10 5.29
C LEU A 220 -5.04 -14.85 3.98
N ASP A 221 -6.04 -15.00 3.11
CA ASP A 221 -5.94 -15.63 1.80
C ASP A 221 -5.63 -14.65 0.65
N TYR A 222 -5.46 -13.35 0.96
CA TYR A 222 -5.01 -12.39 -0.04
C TYR A 222 -3.57 -12.68 -0.43
N PRO A 223 -3.23 -12.67 -1.74
CA PRO A 223 -1.85 -12.86 -2.18
C PRO A 223 -0.95 -11.67 -1.80
N GLY A 224 0.35 -11.89 -1.89
CA GLY A 224 1.40 -10.92 -1.62
C GLY A 224 2.56 -11.55 -0.85
N ASP A 225 3.76 -11.02 -1.03
CA ASP A 225 4.99 -11.53 -0.44
C ASP A 225 5.23 -10.96 0.97
N VAL A 226 4.66 -9.80 1.25
CA VAL A 226 4.79 -9.06 2.51
C VAL A 226 3.42 -8.55 2.93
N VAL A 227 3.14 -8.52 4.23
CA VAL A 227 1.93 -7.88 4.78
C VAL A 227 2.29 -6.58 5.49
N ASN A 228 1.48 -5.54 5.27
CA ASN A 228 1.53 -4.26 5.97
C ASN A 228 0.14 -3.92 6.50
N CYS A 229 0.03 -3.67 7.79
CA CYS A 229 -1.20 -3.24 8.45
C CYS A 229 -0.90 -2.53 9.77
N SER A 230 -1.91 -1.92 10.37
CA SER A 230 -1.84 -1.44 11.74
C SER A 230 -1.64 -2.61 12.72
N LEU A 231 -0.82 -2.39 13.75
CA LEU A 231 -0.71 -3.33 14.89
C LEU A 231 -1.82 -3.12 15.93
N LYS A 232 -2.66 -2.11 15.76
CA LYS A 232 -3.88 -1.92 16.57
C LYS A 232 -5.04 -2.71 15.94
N LEU A 233 -5.63 -3.60 16.70
CA LEU A 233 -6.75 -4.44 16.30
C LEU A 233 -7.89 -4.31 17.33
N GLY A 234 -8.83 -3.40 17.08
CA GLY A 234 -9.80 -2.98 18.08
C GLY A 234 -9.10 -2.41 19.31
N GLU A 235 -9.38 -3.00 20.48
CA GLU A 235 -8.72 -2.63 21.75
C GLU A 235 -7.40 -3.38 21.99
N GLN A 236 -7.04 -4.32 21.14
CA GLN A 236 -5.83 -5.13 21.27
C GLN A 236 -4.67 -4.51 20.48
N SER A 237 -3.45 -4.79 20.93
CA SER A 237 -2.23 -4.51 20.18
C SER A 237 -1.56 -5.83 19.80
N LEU A 238 -1.34 -6.03 18.51
CA LEU A 238 -0.58 -7.15 17.99
C LEU A 238 0.92 -6.83 18.02
N THR A 239 1.73 -7.88 17.96
CA THR A 239 3.17 -7.76 17.65
C THR A 239 3.41 -8.02 16.17
N SER A 240 4.52 -7.49 15.62
CA SER A 240 4.96 -7.81 14.26
C SER A 240 5.10 -9.31 14.02
N ALA A 241 5.61 -10.04 15.02
CA ALA A 241 5.74 -11.49 15.00
C ALA A 241 4.36 -12.18 14.88
N LYS A 242 3.35 -11.68 15.61
CA LYS A 242 2.01 -12.27 15.55
C LYS A 242 1.35 -12.06 14.20
N VAL A 243 1.48 -10.86 13.61
CA VAL A 243 0.96 -10.61 12.25
C VAL A 243 1.70 -11.45 11.22
N SER A 244 3.03 -11.52 11.30
CA SER A 244 3.83 -12.38 10.42
C SER A 244 3.43 -13.87 10.50
N GLU A 245 3.16 -14.37 11.70
CA GLU A 245 2.65 -15.73 11.92
C GLU A 245 1.25 -15.93 11.31
N MET A 246 0.33 -14.97 11.53
CA MET A 246 -1.05 -15.06 11.03
C MET A 246 -1.10 -15.12 9.50
N PHE A 247 -0.29 -14.33 8.83
CA PHE A 247 -0.25 -14.25 7.37
C PHE A 247 0.77 -15.20 6.73
N ASP A 248 1.59 -15.89 7.53
CA ASP A 248 2.69 -16.75 7.08
C ASP A 248 3.63 -16.04 6.08
N ARG A 249 3.98 -14.79 6.37
CA ARG A 249 4.87 -13.97 5.51
C ARG A 249 5.55 -12.85 6.31
N PRO A 250 6.61 -12.22 5.75
CA PRO A 250 7.25 -11.05 6.34
C PRO A 250 6.27 -9.93 6.65
N PHE A 251 6.49 -9.25 7.76
CA PHE A 251 5.72 -8.07 8.15
C PHE A 251 6.51 -6.79 7.84
N MET A 252 5.86 -5.83 7.19
CA MET A 252 6.35 -4.47 7.06
C MET A 252 5.54 -3.54 7.96
N GLY A 253 6.19 -2.73 8.79
CA GLY A 253 5.48 -1.76 9.64
C GLY A 253 6.21 -1.46 10.94
N GLY A 254 5.45 -1.39 12.02
CA GLY A 254 5.94 -1.15 13.39
C GLY A 254 5.86 0.31 13.82
N VAL A 255 5.87 1.28 12.90
CA VAL A 255 5.80 2.71 13.21
C VAL A 255 4.37 3.22 12.97
N GLU A 256 3.81 3.87 13.99
CA GLU A 256 2.51 4.53 13.89
C GLU A 256 2.65 5.83 13.07
N ARG A 257 1.95 5.92 11.92
CA ARG A 257 2.09 7.01 10.93
C ARG A 257 1.82 8.41 11.48
N LEU A 258 0.91 8.54 12.47
CA LEU A 258 0.53 9.81 13.09
C LEU A 258 1.27 10.06 14.43
N GLY A 259 2.13 9.11 14.83
CA GLY A 259 2.86 9.15 16.09
C GLY A 259 4.13 10.01 16.05
N THR A 260 5.13 9.58 16.81
CA THR A 260 6.40 10.31 16.97
C THR A 260 7.15 10.54 15.67
N ILE A 261 7.02 9.63 14.68
CA ILE A 261 7.65 9.81 13.36
C ILE A 261 7.17 11.08 12.65
N ALA A 262 5.88 11.40 12.78
CA ALA A 262 5.26 12.56 12.13
C ALA A 262 5.39 13.85 12.92
N THR A 263 5.34 13.77 14.26
CA THR A 263 5.19 14.94 15.13
C THR A 263 6.40 15.25 15.99
N GLY A 264 7.33 14.31 16.11
CA GLY A 264 8.52 14.42 16.98
C GLY A 264 9.75 15.00 16.28
N THR A 265 10.85 14.92 16.99
CA THR A 265 12.20 15.24 16.50
C THR A 265 13.01 13.96 16.29
N PRO A 266 14.15 14.00 15.55
CA PRO A 266 15.04 12.85 15.41
C PRO A 266 15.46 12.21 16.74
N GLN A 267 15.68 13.03 17.77
CA GLN A 267 16.04 12.58 19.12
C GLN A 267 14.90 11.81 19.81
N GLN A 268 13.65 12.12 19.49
CA GLN A 268 12.48 11.40 19.99
C GLN A 268 12.16 10.14 19.14
N VAL A 269 12.49 10.17 17.86
CA VAL A 269 12.34 9.01 16.94
C VAL A 269 13.31 7.89 17.34
N THR A 270 14.53 8.23 17.73
CA THR A 270 15.57 7.23 18.09
C THR A 270 15.07 6.18 19.09
N PRO A 271 14.67 6.52 20.33
CA PRO A 271 14.25 5.50 21.30
C PRO A 271 12.96 4.77 20.91
N MET A 272 12.11 5.40 20.11
CA MET A 272 10.92 4.74 19.57
C MET A 272 11.32 3.61 18.60
N VAL A 273 12.21 3.88 17.66
CA VAL A 273 12.66 2.89 16.67
C VAL A 273 13.48 1.78 17.33
N GLU A 274 14.38 2.12 18.26
CA GLU A 274 15.15 1.12 19.03
C GLU A 274 14.23 0.14 19.77
N LYS A 275 13.15 0.64 20.37
CA LYS A 275 12.15 -0.20 21.03
C LYS A 275 11.42 -1.13 20.03
N ILE A 276 11.10 -0.66 18.83
CA ILE A 276 10.50 -1.48 17.78
C ILE A 276 11.48 -2.57 17.35
N LEU A 277 12.71 -2.20 17.01
CA LEU A 277 13.74 -3.13 16.54
C LEU A 277 14.08 -4.23 17.55
N ALA A 278 13.99 -3.94 18.83
CA ALA A 278 14.18 -4.93 19.91
C ALA A 278 13.07 -6.02 19.97
N GLN A 279 11.98 -5.89 19.21
CA GLN A 279 10.79 -6.75 19.28
C GLN A 279 10.33 -7.24 17.90
N VAL A 280 11.15 -7.08 16.85
CA VAL A 280 10.77 -7.44 15.47
C VAL A 280 10.65 -8.95 15.26
N SER A 281 9.85 -9.31 14.26
CA SER A 281 9.77 -10.68 13.75
C SER A 281 11.07 -11.08 13.04
N PRO A 282 11.33 -12.38 12.86
CA PRO A 282 12.52 -12.85 12.15
C PRO A 282 12.63 -12.35 10.71
N ARG A 283 11.50 -12.03 10.07
CA ARG A 283 11.42 -11.48 8.71
C ARG A 283 10.63 -10.18 8.78
N PHE A 284 11.37 -9.06 8.75
CA PHE A 284 10.81 -7.75 9.06
C PHE A 284 11.35 -6.66 8.12
N ILE A 285 10.48 -5.75 7.74
CA ILE A 285 10.81 -4.50 7.04
C ILE A 285 10.30 -3.35 7.92
N LEU A 286 11.17 -2.40 8.29
CA LEU A 286 10.73 -1.24 9.05
C LEU A 286 9.93 -0.30 8.14
N GLY A 287 8.74 0.07 8.59
CA GLY A 287 7.87 1.00 7.87
C GLY A 287 6.81 1.57 8.80
N ALA A 288 5.92 2.39 8.24
CA ALA A 288 4.73 2.84 8.94
C ALA A 288 3.55 1.90 8.66
N ASP A 289 2.54 1.96 9.54
CA ASP A 289 1.27 1.24 9.39
C ASP A 289 0.47 1.69 8.15
N CYS A 290 0.66 2.92 7.68
CA CYS A 290 0.09 3.47 6.45
C CYS A 290 0.95 4.65 5.95
N THR A 291 0.47 5.41 4.95
CA THR A 291 1.11 6.62 4.42
C THR A 291 1.28 7.69 5.50
N ILE A 292 2.50 8.21 5.65
CA ILE A 292 2.86 9.27 6.60
C ILE A 292 2.38 10.63 6.07
N PRO A 293 2.02 11.60 6.94
CA PRO A 293 1.67 12.95 6.52
C PRO A 293 2.77 13.61 5.68
N SER A 294 2.39 14.31 4.61
CA SER A 294 3.31 15.00 3.69
C SER A 294 4.19 16.07 4.36
N THR A 295 3.77 16.55 5.54
CA THR A 295 4.47 17.57 6.32
C THR A 295 5.56 17.01 7.25
N VAL A 296 5.78 15.69 7.23
CA VAL A 296 6.81 15.05 8.06
C VAL A 296 8.20 15.60 7.77
N ASN A 297 8.99 15.78 8.84
CA ASN A 297 10.41 16.07 8.67
C ASN A 297 11.15 14.84 8.14
N TRP A 298 11.74 14.93 6.96
CA TRP A 298 12.48 13.83 6.34
C TRP A 298 13.68 13.34 7.17
N GLU A 299 14.24 14.19 8.04
CA GLU A 299 15.27 13.78 9.00
C GLU A 299 14.75 12.73 10.01
N ASN A 300 13.47 12.77 10.37
CA ASN A 300 12.88 11.75 11.22
C ASN A 300 12.87 10.39 10.52
N ILE A 301 12.50 10.39 9.22
CA ILE A 301 12.47 9.19 8.39
C ILE A 301 13.89 8.64 8.19
N LYS A 302 14.82 9.53 7.84
CA LYS A 302 16.24 9.16 7.69
C LYS A 302 16.79 8.55 8.97
N THR A 303 16.51 9.16 10.12
CA THR A 303 16.93 8.63 11.43
C THR A 303 16.37 7.22 11.68
N ALA A 304 15.11 6.98 11.38
CA ALA A 304 14.49 5.67 11.53
C ALA A 304 15.15 4.61 10.62
N ILE A 305 15.46 4.97 9.38
CA ILE A 305 16.11 4.08 8.40
C ILE A 305 17.56 3.80 8.80
N ASP A 306 18.33 4.81 9.18
CA ASP A 306 19.72 4.65 9.61
C ASP A 306 19.82 3.71 10.84
N LEU A 307 18.86 3.78 11.77
CA LEU A 307 18.79 2.87 12.92
C LEU A 307 18.46 1.43 12.51
N ALA A 308 17.54 1.22 11.57
CA ALA A 308 17.23 -0.09 11.05
C ALA A 308 18.45 -0.73 10.36
N HIS A 309 19.16 0.04 9.55
CA HIS A 309 20.37 -0.42 8.85
C HIS A 309 21.54 -0.71 9.80
N ALA A 310 21.65 0.02 10.90
CA ALA A 310 22.70 -0.18 11.92
C ALA A 310 22.37 -1.33 12.89
N TYR A 311 21.11 -1.78 12.94
CA TYR A 311 20.69 -2.81 13.88
C TYR A 311 21.32 -4.17 13.55
N LYS A 312 21.85 -4.83 14.58
CA LYS A 312 22.42 -6.17 14.46
C LYS A 312 21.61 -7.11 15.34
N ASN A 313 20.95 -8.07 14.72
CA ASN A 313 20.30 -9.17 15.42
C ASN A 313 21.33 -10.08 16.11
#